data_c27ad52e1e8c8cad4c91ab447125cef1
#
_entry.id   c27ad52e1e8c8cad4c91ab447125cef1
#
_cell.length_a   1.000
_cell.length_b   1.000
_cell.length_c   1.000
_cell.angle_alpha   90.00
_cell.angle_beta   90.00
_cell.angle_gamma   90.00
#
_symmetry.space_group_name_H-M   'P 1'
#
loop_
_entity.id
_entity.type
_entity.pdbx_description
1 polymer ?
#
loop_
_entity_poly.entity_id
_entity_poly.type
_entity_poly.pdbx_seq_one_letter_code
_entity_poly.pdbx_strand_id
1 'polypeptide(L)'
;MATIVEIVARELLLFAAVGLLIGGVDDLLVDLLYFVRRLIKRSGTPIHSHSLPPPEQPGRMIVFTPAWDEAAVIGAMLSTALARFRHPDYRLYIGLYPNDPATIAAAADVAERDDRVRLVIGPCDGPTTKADCLNTLWHALQRDMVAEGFQAKAIVLHDAEDVVHPDELAVFDSLIEERAVVQLPVLPLVVPGSRLVSGHYADEFAESHIKQLVVRTWIGAGMPLAGTGCALSPAILGRIAASRGGDPFDATSLTEDYELGLRIAELGGEGLFARVADGTPGGVVAVRAYFPATLVTAVRQKARWMTGIALIGWDRTGWGRALAIGDHWWRLRDRRGPIAMLVLAAAYLGMTADAMAVSIHWIADTPLPPVDPGLRILFGINALLLAWRLAIRMMFTGRAYGWREAFWSLPRFVIGNFVALAAIPRAFVRYIHVLRGGVPAWDKTSHHFPDLSPQS
;
A
#
# COMPACT_ATOMS: atom_id res chain seq x y z
N MET A 1 -16.94 -41.74 14.87
CA MET A 1 -17.08 -40.38 14.25
C MET A 1 -16.31 -39.33 15.05
N ALA A 2 -16.43 -39.27 16.37
CA ALA A 2 -15.67 -38.39 17.24
C ALA A 2 -14.15 -38.46 16.97
N THR A 3 -13.56 -39.65 17.02
CA THR A 3 -12.11 -39.85 16.80
C THR A 3 -11.59 -39.29 15.48
N ILE A 4 -12.36 -39.36 14.39
CA ILE A 4 -11.92 -38.77 13.11
C ILE A 4 -11.93 -37.24 13.18
N VAL A 5 -12.96 -36.65 13.77
CA VAL A 5 -13.05 -35.17 13.95
C VAL A 5 -11.91 -34.66 14.82
N GLU A 6 -11.59 -35.37 15.90
CA GLU A 6 -10.46 -35.04 16.79
C GLU A 6 -9.12 -35.11 16.08
N ILE A 7 -8.86 -36.17 15.28
CA ILE A 7 -7.63 -36.29 14.51
C ILE A 7 -7.52 -35.13 13.52
N VAL A 8 -8.59 -34.84 12.76
CA VAL A 8 -8.60 -33.73 11.80
C VAL A 8 -8.38 -32.39 12.51
N ALA A 9 -9.07 -32.16 13.62
CA ALA A 9 -8.88 -30.96 14.42
C ALA A 9 -7.43 -30.79 14.88
N ARG A 10 -6.85 -31.86 15.45
CA ARG A 10 -5.46 -31.85 15.94
C ARG A 10 -4.46 -31.54 14.84
N GLU A 11 -4.56 -32.21 13.69
CA GLU A 11 -3.60 -32.01 12.58
C GLU A 11 -3.72 -30.60 11.97
N LEU A 12 -4.95 -30.09 11.78
CA LEU A 12 -5.18 -28.72 11.32
C LEU A 12 -4.63 -27.68 12.31
N LEU A 13 -4.90 -27.87 13.59
CA LEU A 13 -4.43 -26.98 14.65
C LEU A 13 -2.90 -27.04 14.81
N LEU A 14 -2.27 -28.21 14.67
CA LEU A 14 -0.81 -28.33 14.69
C LEU A 14 -0.18 -27.61 13.50
N PHE A 15 -0.68 -27.86 12.29
CA PHE A 15 -0.22 -27.15 11.09
C PHE A 15 -0.37 -25.64 11.23
N ALA A 16 -1.55 -25.19 11.68
CA ALA A 16 -1.81 -23.78 11.90
C ALA A 16 -0.89 -23.17 12.98
N ALA A 17 -0.70 -23.86 14.10
CA ALA A 17 0.11 -23.36 15.20
C ALA A 17 1.58 -23.24 14.82
N VAL A 18 2.13 -24.17 14.03
CA VAL A 18 3.52 -24.07 13.50
C VAL A 18 3.62 -22.90 12.51
N GLY A 19 2.67 -22.77 11.58
CA GLY A 19 2.65 -21.65 10.63
C GLY A 19 2.52 -20.29 11.29
N LEU A 20 1.65 -20.18 12.30
CA LEU A 20 1.47 -18.95 13.10
C LEU A 20 2.73 -18.63 13.93
N LEU A 21 3.40 -19.64 14.48
CA LEU A 21 4.68 -19.46 15.18
C LEU A 21 5.73 -18.85 14.24
N ILE A 22 5.92 -19.45 13.07
CA ILE A 22 6.91 -18.96 12.09
C ILE A 22 6.58 -17.50 11.69
N GLY A 23 5.32 -17.24 11.34
CA GLY A 23 4.89 -15.89 10.96
C GLY A 23 4.99 -14.89 12.11
N GLY A 24 4.63 -15.30 13.33
CA GLY A 24 4.69 -14.46 14.52
C GLY A 24 6.13 -14.10 14.94
N VAL A 25 7.05 -15.06 14.86
CA VAL A 25 8.49 -14.81 15.13
C VAL A 25 9.07 -13.85 14.08
N ASP A 26 8.74 -14.04 12.81
CA ASP A 26 9.17 -13.15 11.73
C ASP A 26 8.62 -11.71 11.90
N ASP A 27 7.36 -11.56 12.31
CA ASP A 27 6.79 -10.25 12.63
C ASP A 27 7.44 -9.62 13.87
N LEU A 28 7.71 -10.43 14.92
CA LEU A 28 8.43 -9.98 16.11
C LEU A 28 9.85 -9.48 15.77
N LEU A 29 10.54 -10.11 14.83
CA LEU A 29 11.86 -9.67 14.36
C LEU A 29 11.78 -8.27 13.73
N VAL A 30 10.78 -7.99 12.90
CA VAL A 30 10.56 -6.64 12.34
C VAL A 30 10.31 -5.63 13.45
N ASP A 31 9.51 -5.99 14.46
CA ASP A 31 9.22 -5.12 15.60
C ASP A 31 10.49 -4.80 16.39
N LEU A 32 11.31 -5.81 16.68
CA LEU A 32 12.58 -5.63 17.38
C LEU A 32 13.54 -4.73 16.57
N LEU A 33 13.67 -4.97 15.27
CA LEU A 33 14.49 -4.11 14.39
C LEU A 33 14.00 -2.67 14.37
N TYR A 34 12.68 -2.45 14.37
CA TYR A 34 12.12 -1.10 14.49
C TYR A 34 12.51 -0.43 15.81
N PHE A 35 12.40 -1.13 16.94
CA PHE A 35 12.74 -0.57 18.24
C PHE A 35 14.26 -0.35 18.38
N VAL A 36 15.09 -1.30 17.90
CA VAL A 36 16.55 -1.15 17.87
C VAL A 36 16.95 0.08 17.04
N ARG A 37 16.41 0.21 15.82
CA ARG A 37 16.64 1.41 15.00
C ARG A 37 16.25 2.69 15.73
N ARG A 38 15.11 2.68 16.43
CA ARG A 38 14.65 3.83 17.20
C ARG A 38 15.59 4.16 18.37
N LEU A 39 16.13 3.17 19.03
CA LEU A 39 17.12 3.36 20.11
C LEU A 39 18.44 3.91 19.57
N ILE A 40 18.93 3.38 18.46
CA ILE A 40 20.17 3.84 17.82
C ILE A 40 20.03 5.30 17.32
N LYS A 41 18.88 5.64 16.71
CA LYS A 41 18.59 6.99 16.22
C LYS A 41 17.96 7.91 17.26
N ARG A 42 18.10 7.61 18.55
CA ARG A 42 17.45 8.28 19.67
C ARG A 42 17.76 9.79 19.81
N SER A 43 18.77 10.28 19.11
CA SER A 43 19.22 11.68 19.17
C SER A 43 18.61 12.59 18.10
N GLY A 44 17.77 12.09 17.21
CA GLY A 44 17.17 12.91 16.16
C GLY A 44 15.82 13.48 16.59
N THR A 45 15.73 14.79 16.75
CA THR A 45 14.46 15.50 16.69
C THR A 45 13.72 15.09 15.42
N PRO A 46 12.38 14.93 15.47
CA PRO A 46 11.61 14.73 14.24
C PRO A 46 11.97 15.82 13.24
N ILE A 47 12.30 15.43 12.01
CA ILE A 47 12.51 16.40 10.94
C ILE A 47 11.13 17.01 10.65
N HIS A 48 11.00 18.31 10.85
CA HIS A 48 9.78 19.04 10.54
C HIS A 48 9.84 19.61 9.12
N SER A 49 8.69 19.73 8.45
CA SER A 49 8.62 20.27 7.08
C SER A 49 9.27 21.64 6.95
N HIS A 50 9.05 22.52 7.95
CA HIS A 50 9.64 23.85 7.99
C HIS A 50 11.13 23.90 8.37
N SER A 51 11.71 22.79 8.84
CA SER A 51 13.13 22.68 9.20
C SER A 51 13.94 21.87 8.19
N LEU A 52 13.33 21.43 7.11
CA LEU A 52 14.05 20.83 6.00
C LEU A 52 15.02 21.86 5.39
N PRO A 53 16.23 21.45 5.00
CA PRO A 53 17.10 22.34 4.26
C PRO A 53 16.40 22.77 2.96
N PRO A 54 16.52 24.04 2.56
CA PRO A 54 16.03 24.44 1.25
C PRO A 54 16.74 23.61 0.18
N PRO A 55 16.07 23.29 -0.93
CA PRO A 55 16.70 22.56 -2.00
C PRO A 55 17.89 23.35 -2.56
N GLU A 56 18.99 22.68 -2.89
CA GLU A 56 20.15 23.33 -3.53
C GLU A 56 19.79 23.86 -4.91
N GLN A 57 18.95 23.11 -5.63
CA GLN A 57 18.44 23.47 -6.95
C GLN A 57 16.90 23.36 -6.95
N PRO A 58 16.18 24.42 -6.51
CA PRO A 58 14.72 24.44 -6.62
C PRO A 58 14.27 24.19 -8.06
N GLY A 59 13.22 23.38 -8.23
CA GLY A 59 12.82 23.01 -9.58
C GLY A 59 11.34 22.69 -9.71
N ARG A 60 10.89 22.60 -10.98
CA ARG A 60 9.48 22.33 -11.29
C ARG A 60 9.08 20.91 -10.90
N MET A 61 8.06 20.84 -10.05
CA MET A 61 7.42 19.58 -9.64
C MET A 61 6.27 19.24 -10.60
N ILE A 62 6.29 18.06 -11.16
CA ILE A 62 5.24 17.59 -12.08
C ILE A 62 4.41 16.52 -11.38
N VAL A 63 3.12 16.77 -11.24
CA VAL A 63 2.20 15.82 -10.61
C VAL A 63 1.44 15.07 -11.69
N PHE A 64 1.55 13.75 -11.70
CA PHE A 64 0.81 12.86 -12.62
C PHE A 64 -0.41 12.30 -11.90
N THR A 65 -1.59 12.48 -12.48
CA THR A 65 -2.86 11.95 -11.99
C THR A 65 -3.59 11.25 -13.13
N PRO A 66 -3.52 9.91 -13.21
CA PRO A 66 -4.31 9.14 -14.17
C PRO A 66 -5.77 9.12 -13.72
N ALA A 67 -6.71 9.40 -14.62
CA ALA A 67 -8.13 9.47 -14.34
C ALA A 67 -8.95 8.73 -15.41
N TRP A 68 -9.66 7.68 -14.99
CA TRP A 68 -10.64 6.94 -15.78
C TRP A 68 -11.91 6.76 -14.97
N ASP A 69 -13.06 7.25 -15.47
CA ASP A 69 -14.37 7.23 -14.79
C ASP A 69 -14.28 7.86 -13.37
N GLU A 70 -13.62 9.04 -13.27
CA GLU A 70 -13.36 9.78 -12.03
C GLU A 70 -14.08 11.14 -11.99
N ALA A 71 -15.13 11.33 -12.81
CA ALA A 71 -15.89 12.59 -12.85
C ALA A 71 -16.38 13.06 -11.46
N ALA A 72 -16.69 12.12 -10.56
CA ALA A 72 -17.19 12.42 -9.21
C ALA A 72 -16.13 13.02 -8.27
N VAL A 73 -14.83 12.83 -8.55
CA VAL A 73 -13.75 13.19 -7.59
C VAL A 73 -12.69 14.11 -8.17
N ILE A 74 -12.39 14.01 -9.48
CA ILE A 74 -11.25 14.69 -10.10
C ILE A 74 -11.30 16.22 -9.95
N GLY A 75 -12.48 16.84 -10.12
CA GLY A 75 -12.63 18.29 -9.96
C GLY A 75 -12.36 18.78 -8.53
N ALA A 76 -12.83 18.02 -7.53
CA ALA A 76 -12.59 18.32 -6.12
C ALA A 76 -11.10 18.10 -5.75
N MET A 77 -10.49 17.02 -6.24
CA MET A 77 -9.06 16.74 -6.05
C MET A 77 -8.20 17.87 -6.62
N LEU A 78 -8.40 18.26 -7.87
CA LEU A 78 -7.64 19.31 -8.53
C LEU A 78 -7.78 20.66 -7.82
N SER A 79 -9.01 21.08 -7.54
CA SER A 79 -9.29 22.33 -6.82
C SER A 79 -8.63 22.34 -5.44
N THR A 80 -8.67 21.21 -4.74
CA THR A 80 -8.03 21.05 -3.43
C THR A 80 -6.50 21.11 -3.54
N ALA A 81 -5.92 20.41 -4.52
CA ALA A 81 -4.47 20.41 -4.74
C ALA A 81 -3.96 21.83 -5.05
N LEU A 82 -4.62 22.53 -5.97
CA LEU A 82 -4.29 23.92 -6.33
C LEU A 82 -4.38 24.89 -5.14
N ALA A 83 -5.37 24.70 -4.26
CA ALA A 83 -5.56 25.54 -3.08
C ALA A 83 -4.57 25.20 -1.95
N ARG A 84 -4.08 23.97 -1.85
CA ARG A 84 -3.29 23.49 -0.72
C ARG A 84 -1.79 23.53 -0.96
N PHE A 85 -1.30 23.19 -2.13
CA PHE A 85 0.13 23.11 -2.41
C PHE A 85 0.84 24.45 -2.18
N ARG A 86 1.86 24.43 -1.32
CA ARG A 86 2.67 25.59 -0.95
C ARG A 86 4.01 25.59 -1.71
N HIS A 87 4.01 25.16 -2.95
CA HIS A 87 5.21 25.13 -3.79
C HIS A 87 5.09 26.17 -4.91
N PRO A 88 6.14 26.95 -5.22
CA PRO A 88 6.04 28.06 -6.18
C PRO A 88 5.97 27.59 -7.64
N ASP A 89 6.55 26.43 -7.98
CA ASP A 89 6.64 25.95 -9.36
C ASP A 89 6.23 24.47 -9.48
N TYR A 90 4.97 24.24 -9.91
CA TYR A 90 4.46 22.90 -10.19
C TYR A 90 3.42 22.91 -11.29
N ARG A 91 3.20 21.74 -11.91
CA ARG A 91 2.10 21.48 -12.85
C ARG A 91 1.42 20.15 -12.55
N LEU A 92 0.12 20.11 -12.76
CA LEU A 92 -0.74 18.92 -12.63
C LEU A 92 -1.03 18.38 -14.03
N TYR A 93 -0.53 17.20 -14.37
CA TYR A 93 -0.76 16.50 -15.62
C TYR A 93 -1.84 15.44 -15.39
N ILE A 94 -2.99 15.59 -16.05
CA ILE A 94 -4.16 14.73 -15.86
C ILE A 94 -4.32 13.84 -17.06
N GLY A 95 -4.16 12.53 -16.86
CA GLY A 95 -4.31 11.51 -17.90
C GLY A 95 -5.79 11.13 -18.08
N LEU A 96 -6.31 11.33 -19.27
CA LEU A 96 -7.71 11.21 -19.62
C LEU A 96 -7.92 10.29 -20.82
N TYR A 97 -9.13 9.79 -21.00
CA TYR A 97 -9.47 8.88 -22.09
C TYR A 97 -10.54 9.48 -23.01
N PRO A 98 -10.43 9.32 -24.36
CA PRO A 98 -11.38 9.92 -25.32
C PRO A 98 -12.84 9.53 -25.09
N ASN A 99 -13.07 8.31 -24.61
CA ASN A 99 -14.39 7.75 -24.36
C ASN A 99 -14.93 8.01 -22.94
N ASP A 100 -14.32 8.96 -22.20
CA ASP A 100 -14.78 9.38 -20.85
C ASP A 100 -15.05 10.90 -20.80
N PRO A 101 -16.06 11.39 -21.51
CA PRO A 101 -16.34 12.82 -21.60
C PRO A 101 -16.74 13.45 -20.26
N ALA A 102 -17.27 12.66 -19.32
CA ALA A 102 -17.65 13.17 -18.00
C ALA A 102 -16.44 13.55 -17.16
N THR A 103 -15.41 12.69 -17.12
CA THR A 103 -14.14 12.98 -16.42
C THR A 103 -13.39 14.12 -17.12
N ILE A 104 -13.38 14.13 -18.46
CA ILE A 104 -12.79 15.24 -19.24
C ILE A 104 -13.44 16.56 -18.88
N ALA A 105 -14.78 16.64 -18.88
CA ALA A 105 -15.51 17.86 -18.55
C ALA A 105 -15.20 18.35 -17.12
N ALA A 106 -15.20 17.43 -16.14
CA ALA A 106 -14.90 17.78 -14.75
C ALA A 106 -13.46 18.30 -14.55
N ALA A 107 -12.50 17.75 -15.28
CA ALA A 107 -11.12 18.22 -15.23
C ALA A 107 -10.92 19.53 -16.00
N ALA A 108 -11.59 19.69 -17.16
CA ALA A 108 -11.53 20.89 -17.98
C ALA A 108 -12.10 22.12 -17.26
N ASP A 109 -13.17 21.96 -16.50
CA ASP A 109 -13.75 23.04 -15.69
C ASP A 109 -12.74 23.65 -14.69
N VAL A 110 -11.77 22.88 -14.21
CA VAL A 110 -10.68 23.39 -13.36
C VAL A 110 -9.55 23.96 -14.21
N ALA A 111 -9.18 23.26 -15.30
CA ALA A 111 -8.08 23.68 -16.17
C ALA A 111 -8.32 25.02 -16.86
N GLU A 112 -9.58 25.37 -17.17
CA GLU A 112 -9.95 26.67 -17.73
C GLU A 112 -9.70 27.84 -16.79
N ARG A 113 -9.60 27.56 -15.48
CA ARG A 113 -9.39 28.58 -14.43
C ARG A 113 -7.96 28.64 -13.92
N ASP A 114 -7.13 27.61 -14.20
CA ASP A 114 -5.77 27.54 -13.69
C ASP A 114 -4.85 26.82 -14.71
N ASP A 115 -3.91 27.57 -15.27
CA ASP A 115 -2.97 27.12 -16.31
C ASP A 115 -1.93 26.09 -15.82
N ARG A 116 -1.85 25.87 -14.50
CA ARG A 116 -1.04 24.80 -13.93
C ARG A 116 -1.63 23.41 -14.20
N VAL A 117 -2.90 23.31 -14.59
CA VAL A 117 -3.55 22.04 -14.94
C VAL A 117 -3.40 21.75 -16.43
N ARG A 118 -2.71 20.67 -16.75
CA ARG A 118 -2.47 20.18 -18.10
C ARG A 118 -3.28 18.93 -18.38
N LEU A 119 -4.26 19.00 -19.26
CA LEU A 119 -5.04 17.84 -19.69
C LEU A 119 -4.30 17.08 -20.78
N VAL A 120 -4.17 15.78 -20.62
CA VAL A 120 -3.53 14.87 -21.57
C VAL A 120 -4.53 13.76 -21.92
N ILE A 121 -5.16 13.91 -23.08
CA ILE A 121 -6.09 12.90 -23.59
C ILE A 121 -5.26 11.85 -24.34
N GLY A 122 -5.35 10.59 -23.88
CA GLY A 122 -4.67 9.46 -24.49
C GLY A 122 -5.16 9.13 -25.90
N PRO A 123 -4.37 8.37 -26.67
CA PRO A 123 -4.72 8.03 -28.06
C PRO A 123 -5.76 6.91 -28.16
N CYS A 124 -5.99 6.14 -27.09
CA CYS A 124 -6.85 4.96 -27.08
C CYS A 124 -8.03 5.15 -26.12
N ASP A 125 -9.12 4.48 -26.45
CA ASP A 125 -10.27 4.38 -25.54
C ASP A 125 -9.93 3.57 -24.28
N GLY A 126 -10.46 4.01 -23.14
CA GLY A 126 -10.37 3.30 -21.88
C GLY A 126 -11.45 2.20 -21.71
N PRO A 127 -11.28 1.37 -20.67
CA PRO A 127 -10.15 1.36 -19.76
C PRO A 127 -8.91 0.65 -20.34
N THR A 128 -7.74 1.22 -20.12
CA THR A 128 -6.46 0.51 -20.30
C THR A 128 -5.92 0.08 -18.92
N THR A 129 -4.65 0.34 -18.60
CA THR A 129 -4.11 0.18 -17.25
C THR A 129 -3.63 1.53 -16.69
N LYS A 130 -3.49 1.64 -15.36
CA LYS A 130 -2.92 2.84 -14.73
C LYS A 130 -1.53 3.15 -15.32
N ALA A 131 -0.70 2.11 -15.49
CA ALA A 131 0.64 2.24 -16.07
C ALA A 131 0.63 2.81 -17.50
N ASP A 132 -0.31 2.37 -18.35
CA ASP A 132 -0.46 2.88 -19.71
C ASP A 132 -0.83 4.38 -19.71
N CYS A 133 -1.75 4.78 -18.85
CA CYS A 133 -2.09 6.18 -18.66
C CYS A 133 -0.88 7.00 -18.16
N LEU A 134 -0.10 6.48 -17.21
CA LEU A 134 1.13 7.12 -16.74
C LEU A 134 2.19 7.23 -17.84
N ASN A 135 2.31 6.26 -18.74
CA ASN A 135 3.19 6.35 -19.92
C ASN A 135 2.73 7.46 -20.88
N THR A 136 1.43 7.59 -21.09
CA THR A 136 0.86 8.69 -21.88
C THR A 136 1.24 10.05 -21.28
N LEU A 137 1.16 10.19 -19.96
CA LEU A 137 1.59 11.41 -19.24
C LEU A 137 3.10 11.64 -19.37
N TRP A 138 3.90 10.59 -19.26
CA TRP A 138 5.35 10.65 -19.46
C TRP A 138 5.72 11.19 -20.84
N HIS A 139 5.12 10.67 -21.89
CA HIS A 139 5.37 11.15 -23.25
C HIS A 139 4.91 12.59 -23.47
N ALA A 140 3.78 12.99 -22.87
CA ALA A 140 3.33 14.37 -22.92
C ALA A 140 4.34 15.30 -22.22
N LEU A 141 4.81 14.94 -21.03
CA LEU A 141 5.84 15.70 -20.32
C LEU A 141 7.13 15.83 -21.12
N GLN A 142 7.61 14.76 -21.75
CA GLN A 142 8.82 14.82 -22.58
C GLN A 142 8.66 15.81 -23.73
N ARG A 143 7.51 15.84 -24.42
CA ARG A 143 7.22 16.81 -25.48
C ARG A 143 7.17 18.24 -24.95
N ASP A 144 6.51 18.45 -23.80
CA ASP A 144 6.36 19.79 -23.21
C ASP A 144 7.70 20.32 -22.70
N MET A 145 8.57 19.49 -22.10
CA MET A 145 9.93 19.88 -21.71
C MET A 145 10.77 20.37 -22.89
N VAL A 146 10.66 19.71 -24.05
CA VAL A 146 11.36 20.13 -25.27
C VAL A 146 10.75 21.40 -25.85
N ALA A 147 9.43 21.47 -25.95
CA ALA A 147 8.72 22.60 -26.57
C ALA A 147 8.82 23.90 -25.77
N GLU A 148 8.80 23.80 -24.44
CA GLU A 148 8.81 24.98 -23.55
C GLU A 148 10.20 25.25 -22.94
N GLY A 149 11.19 24.38 -23.17
CA GLY A 149 12.58 24.59 -22.68
C GLY A 149 12.74 24.50 -21.18
N PHE A 150 11.94 23.68 -20.47
CA PHE A 150 12.09 23.48 -19.03
C PHE A 150 12.55 22.04 -18.70
N GLN A 151 13.00 21.85 -17.45
CA GLN A 151 13.31 20.54 -16.90
C GLN A 151 12.41 20.25 -15.68
N ALA A 152 11.84 19.06 -15.63
CA ALA A 152 11.16 18.58 -14.44
C ALA A 152 12.20 18.13 -13.40
N LYS A 153 12.07 18.60 -12.17
CA LYS A 153 12.90 18.14 -11.03
C LYS A 153 12.45 16.78 -10.51
N ALA A 154 11.15 16.61 -10.38
CA ALA A 154 10.56 15.34 -9.96
C ALA A 154 9.19 15.14 -10.62
N ILE A 155 8.82 13.86 -10.75
CA ILE A 155 7.48 13.41 -11.14
C ILE A 155 6.82 12.82 -9.90
N VAL A 156 5.74 13.45 -9.45
CA VAL A 156 4.97 13.05 -8.27
C VAL A 156 3.74 12.29 -8.73
N LEU A 157 3.48 11.13 -8.14
CA LEU A 157 2.29 10.34 -8.47
C LEU A 157 1.18 10.57 -7.45
N HIS A 158 -0.03 10.82 -7.96
CA HIS A 158 -1.27 10.90 -7.21
C HIS A 158 -2.40 10.14 -7.89
N ASP A 159 -3.32 9.62 -7.08
CA ASP A 159 -4.60 9.09 -7.55
C ASP A 159 -5.67 10.22 -7.59
N ALA A 160 -6.72 10.01 -8.38
CA ALA A 160 -7.76 11.04 -8.61
C ALA A 160 -8.59 11.39 -7.36
N GLU A 161 -8.50 10.60 -6.29
CA GLU A 161 -9.19 10.77 -5.01
C GLU A 161 -8.31 11.23 -3.87
N ASP A 162 -7.04 11.54 -4.13
CA ASP A 162 -6.08 11.89 -3.09
C ASP A 162 -6.32 13.25 -2.46
N VAL A 163 -6.21 13.29 -1.15
CA VAL A 163 -6.08 14.52 -0.37
C VAL A 163 -4.61 14.79 -0.10
N VAL A 164 -4.10 15.77 -0.80
CA VAL A 164 -2.68 16.15 -0.75
C VAL A 164 -2.35 16.95 0.52
N HIS A 165 -1.10 16.85 0.98
CA HIS A 165 -0.60 17.67 2.08
C HIS A 165 0.00 19.00 1.56
N PRO A 166 -0.23 20.15 2.23
CA PRO A 166 0.29 21.44 1.77
C PRO A 166 1.81 21.49 1.53
N ASP A 167 2.57 20.80 2.35
CA ASP A 167 4.04 20.85 2.34
C ASP A 167 4.68 19.71 1.53
N GLU A 168 3.89 18.80 0.90
CA GLU A 168 4.47 17.61 0.30
C GLU A 168 5.41 17.90 -0.87
N LEU A 169 5.05 18.84 -1.75
CA LEU A 169 5.92 19.21 -2.87
C LEU A 169 7.23 19.85 -2.40
N ALA A 170 7.19 20.63 -1.32
CA ALA A 170 8.39 21.21 -0.71
C ALA A 170 9.28 20.13 -0.07
N VAL A 171 8.66 19.11 0.55
CA VAL A 171 9.38 17.94 1.08
C VAL A 171 10.04 17.17 -0.06
N PHE A 172 9.33 16.93 -1.16
CA PHE A 172 9.89 16.25 -2.32
C PHE A 172 11.01 17.05 -2.97
N ASP A 173 10.83 18.34 -3.15
CA ASP A 173 11.85 19.24 -3.75
C ASP A 173 13.17 19.20 -2.96
N SER A 174 13.08 19.20 -1.62
CA SER A 174 14.24 19.11 -0.73
C SER A 174 14.92 17.74 -0.74
N LEU A 175 14.16 16.63 -0.85
CA LEU A 175 14.68 15.29 -0.59
C LEU A 175 15.05 14.50 -1.85
N ILE A 176 14.57 14.91 -3.04
CA ILE A 176 14.75 14.14 -4.28
C ILE A 176 16.14 14.29 -4.89
N GLU A 177 16.88 15.35 -4.54
CA GLU A 177 18.16 15.69 -5.18
C GLU A 177 19.18 14.55 -5.14
N GLU A 178 19.24 13.86 -4.01
CA GLU A 178 20.16 12.73 -3.79
C GLU A 178 19.47 11.37 -3.91
N ARG A 179 18.21 11.32 -4.36
CA ARG A 179 17.39 10.09 -4.34
C ARG A 179 16.79 9.80 -5.71
N ALA A 180 16.68 8.52 -6.01
CA ALA A 180 15.95 8.09 -7.19
C ALA A 180 14.43 8.18 -6.99
N VAL A 181 13.98 7.96 -5.75
CA VAL A 181 12.57 8.02 -5.36
C VAL A 181 12.40 8.38 -3.88
N VAL A 182 11.42 9.22 -3.59
CA VAL A 182 10.98 9.55 -2.22
C VAL A 182 9.52 9.17 -2.08
N GLN A 183 9.18 8.35 -1.08
CA GLN A 183 7.81 7.95 -0.75
C GLN A 183 7.39 8.57 0.58
N LEU A 184 6.28 9.28 0.60
CA LEU A 184 5.61 9.75 1.82
C LEU A 184 4.66 8.68 2.38
N PRO A 185 4.27 8.75 3.65
CA PRO A 185 3.22 7.91 4.19
C PRO A 185 1.90 8.11 3.44
N VAL A 186 1.19 7.01 3.20
CA VAL A 186 -0.22 7.01 2.82
C VAL A 186 -1.00 6.61 4.07
N LEU A 187 -1.95 7.45 4.49
CA LEU A 187 -2.75 7.23 5.68
C LEU A 187 -4.23 7.24 5.31
N PRO A 188 -4.84 6.04 5.11
CA PRO A 188 -6.25 5.92 4.78
C PRO A 188 -7.17 6.65 5.75
N LEU A 189 -8.16 7.34 5.24
CA LEU A 189 -9.23 7.93 6.03
C LEU A 189 -10.28 6.86 6.36
N VAL A 190 -10.78 6.88 7.60
CA VAL A 190 -11.87 6.00 8.00
C VAL A 190 -13.18 6.58 7.50
N VAL A 191 -13.88 5.85 6.62
CA VAL A 191 -15.16 6.29 6.03
C VAL A 191 -16.23 6.34 7.12
N PRO A 192 -16.97 7.47 7.26
CA PRO A 192 -18.12 7.54 8.16
C PRO A 192 -19.14 6.41 7.85
N GLY A 193 -19.58 5.69 8.88
CA GLY A 193 -20.50 4.55 8.73
C GLY A 193 -19.84 3.21 8.35
N SER A 194 -18.54 3.19 7.96
CA SER A 194 -17.82 1.95 7.63
C SER A 194 -16.56 1.75 8.49
N ARG A 195 -16.67 2.02 9.78
CA ARG A 195 -15.54 2.02 10.71
C ARG A 195 -14.79 0.68 10.78
N LEU A 196 -15.46 -0.44 10.57
CA LEU A 196 -14.85 -1.77 10.58
C LEU A 196 -14.15 -2.08 9.25
N VAL A 197 -14.85 -1.94 8.13
CA VAL A 197 -14.32 -2.34 6.82
C VAL A 197 -13.30 -1.33 6.30
N SER A 198 -13.61 -0.02 6.24
CA SER A 198 -12.60 0.95 5.79
C SER A 198 -11.48 1.14 6.81
N GLY A 199 -11.81 1.06 8.11
CA GLY A 199 -10.83 1.26 9.18
C GLY A 199 -9.76 0.16 9.26
N HIS A 200 -10.00 -1.06 8.74
CA HIS A 200 -8.93 -2.08 8.75
C HIS A 200 -7.75 -1.68 7.85
N TYR A 201 -7.99 -0.90 6.77
CA TYR A 201 -6.91 -0.33 5.96
C TYR A 201 -6.11 0.71 6.75
N ALA A 202 -6.78 1.55 7.56
CA ALA A 202 -6.09 2.51 8.42
C ALA A 202 -5.10 1.81 9.36
N ASP A 203 -5.50 0.68 9.95
CA ASP A 203 -4.64 -0.10 10.83
C ASP A 203 -3.47 -0.75 10.08
N GLU A 204 -3.71 -1.33 8.90
CA GLU A 204 -2.67 -1.94 8.07
C GLU A 204 -1.64 -0.92 7.59
N PHE A 205 -2.11 0.22 7.09
CA PHE A 205 -1.23 1.28 6.60
C PHE A 205 -0.48 1.99 7.73
N ALA A 206 -1.11 2.19 8.90
CA ALA A 206 -0.40 2.70 10.07
C ALA A 206 0.79 1.80 10.43
N GLU A 207 0.58 0.48 10.47
CA GLU A 207 1.64 -0.46 10.76
C GLU A 207 2.69 -0.55 9.64
N SER A 208 2.27 -0.59 8.37
CA SER A 208 3.15 -0.64 7.21
C SER A 208 4.00 0.63 7.09
N HIS A 209 3.37 1.81 7.12
CA HIS A 209 4.03 3.08 6.84
C HIS A 209 4.67 3.74 8.06
N ILE A 210 4.40 3.26 9.29
CA ILE A 210 5.14 3.75 10.47
C ILE A 210 6.30 2.82 10.84
N LYS A 211 6.19 1.52 10.54
CA LYS A 211 7.13 0.49 10.96
C LYS A 211 7.81 -0.24 9.81
N GLN A 212 7.02 -0.94 8.99
CA GLN A 212 7.57 -1.93 8.04
C GLN A 212 8.44 -1.28 6.97
N LEU A 213 7.96 -0.24 6.28
CA LEU A 213 8.75 0.47 5.26
C LEU A 213 9.97 1.18 5.86
N VAL A 214 9.86 1.64 7.10
CA VAL A 214 10.99 2.25 7.84
C VAL A 214 12.10 1.23 8.12
N VAL A 215 11.73 0.01 8.51
CA VAL A 215 12.71 -1.08 8.71
C VAL A 215 13.28 -1.54 7.37
N ARG A 216 12.41 -1.74 6.39
CA ARG A 216 12.76 -2.20 5.05
C ARG A 216 13.84 -1.32 4.41
N THR A 217 13.62 0.00 4.40
CA THR A 217 14.60 0.94 3.84
C THR A 217 15.87 1.05 4.71
N TRP A 218 15.75 0.94 6.04
CA TRP A 218 16.88 0.99 6.92
C TRP A 218 17.87 -0.17 6.72
N ILE A 219 17.39 -1.35 6.39
CA ILE A 219 18.27 -2.53 6.11
C ILE A 219 18.68 -2.62 4.63
N GLY A 220 18.38 -1.59 3.82
CA GLY A 220 18.77 -1.51 2.41
C GLY A 220 17.98 -2.40 1.46
N ALA A 221 16.79 -2.86 1.85
CA ALA A 221 15.91 -3.62 0.97
C ALA A 221 15.15 -2.69 0.00
N GLY A 222 14.86 -3.21 -1.20
CA GLY A 222 14.09 -2.47 -2.21
C GLY A 222 12.74 -2.03 -1.67
N MET A 223 12.42 -0.74 -1.83
CA MET A 223 11.20 -0.14 -1.32
C MET A 223 10.09 -0.24 -2.36
N PRO A 224 8.99 -0.98 -2.11
CA PRO A 224 7.82 -0.88 -2.96
C PRO A 224 7.17 0.50 -2.82
N LEU A 225 6.61 1.01 -3.91
CA LEU A 225 5.86 2.26 -3.88
C LEU A 225 4.39 1.97 -3.58
N ALA A 226 3.68 3.01 -3.14
CA ALA A 226 2.25 2.92 -2.84
C ALA A 226 1.36 3.40 -4.00
N GLY A 227 1.95 3.76 -5.14
CA GLY A 227 1.25 4.28 -6.32
C GLY A 227 0.77 5.71 -6.19
N THR A 228 0.91 6.30 -5.00
CA THR A 228 0.56 7.68 -4.68
C THR A 228 1.49 8.25 -3.62
N GLY A 229 1.59 9.59 -3.53
CA GLY A 229 2.45 10.26 -2.55
C GLY A 229 3.92 9.89 -2.69
N CYS A 230 4.39 9.69 -3.89
CA CYS A 230 5.79 9.42 -4.19
C CYS A 230 6.31 10.33 -5.29
N ALA A 231 7.56 10.80 -5.12
CA ALA A 231 8.29 11.57 -6.12
C ALA A 231 9.39 10.74 -6.74
N LEU A 232 9.48 10.75 -8.06
CA LEU A 232 10.42 9.99 -8.87
C LEU A 232 11.36 10.95 -9.59
N SER A 233 12.65 10.66 -9.59
CA SER A 233 13.62 11.40 -10.39
C SER A 233 13.36 11.14 -11.88
N PRO A 234 13.28 12.17 -12.74
CA PRO A 234 13.17 11.99 -14.19
C PRO A 234 14.30 11.16 -14.78
N ALA A 235 15.49 11.24 -14.20
CA ALA A 235 16.64 10.47 -14.65
C ALA A 235 16.45 8.96 -14.47
N ILE A 236 15.87 8.50 -13.35
CA ILE A 236 15.61 7.08 -13.13
C ILE A 236 14.48 6.57 -14.03
N LEU A 237 13.43 7.37 -14.23
CA LEU A 237 12.35 7.02 -15.17
C LEU A 237 12.87 6.95 -16.60
N GLY A 238 13.70 7.89 -17.04
CA GLY A 238 14.36 7.87 -18.35
C GLY A 238 15.24 6.64 -18.56
N ARG A 239 15.98 6.19 -17.53
CA ARG A 239 16.77 4.93 -17.58
C ARG A 239 15.87 3.70 -17.74
N ILE A 240 14.75 3.65 -17.01
CA ILE A 240 13.79 2.55 -17.13
C ILE A 240 13.13 2.58 -18.51
N ALA A 241 12.69 3.74 -18.98
CA ALA A 241 12.08 3.94 -20.30
C ALA A 241 13.02 3.48 -21.43
N ALA A 242 14.31 3.86 -21.37
CA ALA A 242 15.31 3.45 -22.35
C ALA A 242 15.47 1.91 -22.44
N SER A 243 15.25 1.20 -21.35
CA SER A 243 15.29 -0.27 -21.32
C SER A 243 14.00 -0.96 -21.78
N ARG A 244 12.92 -0.19 -21.98
CA ARG A 244 11.55 -0.69 -22.28
C ARG A 244 10.91 -0.04 -23.51
N GLY A 245 11.70 0.45 -24.43
CA GLY A 245 11.18 1.03 -25.69
C GLY A 245 10.53 2.40 -25.53
N GLY A 246 10.78 3.12 -24.44
CA GLY A 246 10.30 4.47 -24.18
C GLY A 246 9.33 4.60 -22.99
N ASP A 247 8.81 3.50 -22.48
CA ASP A 247 7.79 3.45 -21.42
C ASP A 247 8.37 3.10 -20.04
N PRO A 248 8.38 4.02 -19.07
CA PRO A 248 8.91 3.73 -17.75
C PRO A 248 7.99 2.84 -16.90
N PHE A 249 6.66 2.88 -17.11
CA PHE A 249 5.69 2.10 -16.36
C PHE A 249 5.29 0.86 -17.16
N ASP A 250 5.19 -0.28 -16.48
CA ASP A 250 4.86 -1.55 -17.14
C ASP A 250 3.35 -1.71 -17.30
N ALA A 251 2.84 -1.47 -18.48
CA ALA A 251 1.40 -1.55 -18.79
C ALA A 251 0.79 -2.95 -18.60
N THR A 252 1.60 -4.00 -18.46
CA THR A 252 1.14 -5.36 -18.21
C THR A 252 1.09 -5.72 -16.72
N SER A 253 1.51 -4.80 -15.82
CA SER A 253 1.48 -5.01 -14.37
C SER A 253 0.13 -4.69 -13.76
N LEU A 254 -0.28 -5.46 -12.74
CA LEU A 254 -1.44 -5.18 -11.89
C LEU A 254 -1.10 -4.28 -10.69
N THR A 255 0.19 -4.18 -10.37
CA THR A 255 0.74 -3.41 -9.26
C THR A 255 2.06 -2.79 -9.73
N GLU A 256 1.94 -1.91 -10.71
CA GLU A 256 3.05 -1.25 -11.39
C GLU A 256 3.94 -0.45 -10.43
N ASP A 257 3.33 0.10 -9.39
CA ASP A 257 3.97 0.84 -8.31
C ASP A 257 4.91 -0.05 -7.47
N TYR A 258 4.41 -1.22 -7.05
CA TYR A 258 5.22 -2.20 -6.32
C TYR A 258 6.44 -2.64 -7.14
N GLU A 259 6.21 -3.00 -8.40
CA GLU A 259 7.28 -3.45 -9.30
C GLU A 259 8.28 -2.34 -9.62
N LEU A 260 7.78 -1.11 -9.86
CA LEU A 260 8.62 0.06 -10.14
C LEU A 260 9.60 0.34 -8.98
N GLY A 261 9.13 0.31 -7.74
CA GLY A 261 9.97 0.53 -6.58
C GLY A 261 11.11 -0.49 -6.46
N LEU A 262 10.82 -1.77 -6.69
CA LEU A 262 11.83 -2.82 -6.71
C LEU A 262 12.81 -2.66 -7.89
N ARG A 263 12.31 -2.30 -9.07
CA ARG A 263 13.12 -2.08 -10.25
C ARG A 263 14.10 -0.91 -10.09
N ILE A 264 13.66 0.17 -9.45
CA ILE A 264 14.53 1.30 -9.11
C ILE A 264 15.71 0.81 -8.25
N ALA A 265 15.45 0.01 -7.21
CA ALA A 265 16.48 -0.53 -6.34
C ALA A 265 17.44 -1.48 -7.10
N GLU A 266 16.95 -2.32 -8.01
CA GLU A 266 17.77 -3.19 -8.87
C GLU A 266 18.71 -2.41 -9.78
N LEU A 267 18.28 -1.27 -10.27
CA LEU A 267 19.09 -0.34 -11.06
C LEU A 267 20.08 0.49 -10.21
N GLY A 268 20.13 0.23 -8.89
CA GLY A 268 21.00 0.96 -7.97
C GLY A 268 20.48 2.34 -7.56
N GLY A 269 19.19 2.63 -7.84
CA GLY A 269 18.56 3.85 -7.38
C GLY A 269 18.24 3.78 -5.88
N GLU A 270 18.62 4.81 -5.13
CA GLU A 270 18.30 4.90 -3.70
C GLU A 270 16.87 5.41 -3.48
N GLY A 271 16.08 4.63 -2.76
CA GLY A 271 14.74 5.00 -2.31
C GLY A 271 14.74 5.51 -0.86
N LEU A 272 13.99 6.57 -0.60
CA LEU A 272 13.78 7.12 0.73
C LEU A 272 12.31 7.02 1.12
N PHE A 273 12.00 6.32 2.22
CA PHE A 273 10.71 6.45 2.88
C PHE A 273 10.78 7.61 3.87
N ALA A 274 10.19 8.76 3.50
CA ALA A 274 10.30 10.01 4.23
C ALA A 274 9.14 10.19 5.22
N ARG A 275 9.46 10.30 6.51
CA ARG A 275 8.51 10.63 7.58
C ARG A 275 8.86 11.98 8.14
N VAL A 276 8.19 13.01 7.66
CA VAL A 276 8.41 14.42 8.01
C VAL A 276 7.22 14.90 8.83
N ALA A 277 7.49 15.48 10.01
CA ALA A 277 6.44 16.06 10.85
C ALA A 277 5.91 17.35 10.23
N ASP A 278 4.59 17.56 10.27
CA ASP A 278 3.92 18.73 9.69
C ASP A 278 3.81 19.92 10.64
N GLY A 279 4.37 19.80 11.86
CA GLY A 279 4.30 20.82 12.89
C GLY A 279 3.09 20.71 13.82
N THR A 280 2.12 19.86 13.53
CA THR A 280 1.02 19.55 14.46
C THR A 280 1.39 18.41 15.41
N PRO A 281 0.82 18.35 16.64
CA PRO A 281 1.12 17.26 17.57
C PRO A 281 0.78 15.88 16.99
N GLY A 282 1.81 15.09 16.70
CA GLY A 282 1.66 13.76 16.10
C GLY A 282 1.38 13.76 14.60
N GLY A 283 1.30 14.93 13.98
CA GLY A 283 1.04 15.08 12.56
C GLY A 283 2.26 14.73 11.70
N VAL A 284 2.01 14.33 10.47
CA VAL A 284 3.01 13.93 9.49
C VAL A 284 2.57 14.34 8.09
N VAL A 285 3.51 14.78 7.28
CA VAL A 285 3.26 15.01 5.86
C VAL A 285 2.93 13.68 5.21
N ALA A 286 1.69 13.52 4.75
CA ALA A 286 1.15 12.25 4.26
C ALA A 286 0.02 12.52 3.26
N VAL A 287 -0.14 11.62 2.31
CA VAL A 287 -1.32 11.54 1.44
C VAL A 287 -2.44 10.82 2.17
N ARG A 288 -3.67 11.26 1.96
CA ARG A 288 -4.86 10.65 2.54
C ARG A 288 -5.90 10.40 1.46
N ALA A 289 -6.61 9.29 1.56
CA ALA A 289 -7.72 8.95 0.68
C ALA A 289 -8.71 8.04 1.42
N TYR A 290 -9.95 7.93 0.92
CA TYR A 290 -10.85 6.89 1.35
C TYR A 290 -10.49 5.57 0.67
N PHE A 291 -10.46 4.51 1.46
CA PHE A 291 -10.30 3.14 1.00
C PHE A 291 -11.65 2.42 0.99
N PRO A 292 -11.77 1.23 0.34
CA PRO A 292 -13.03 0.54 0.20
C PRO A 292 -13.83 0.42 1.49
N ALA A 293 -15.10 0.82 1.42
CA ALA A 293 -16.00 0.89 2.57
C ALA A 293 -16.93 -0.32 2.70
N THR A 294 -17.00 -1.20 1.69
CA THR A 294 -17.84 -2.41 1.73
C THR A 294 -16.97 -3.68 1.69
N LEU A 295 -17.47 -4.79 2.23
CA LEU A 295 -16.76 -6.07 2.19
C LEU A 295 -16.45 -6.50 0.75
N VAL A 296 -17.39 -6.32 -0.18
CA VAL A 296 -17.23 -6.71 -1.58
C VAL A 296 -16.08 -5.95 -2.25
N THR A 297 -16.05 -4.63 -2.09
CA THR A 297 -14.98 -3.78 -2.66
C THR A 297 -13.64 -4.02 -1.96
N ALA A 298 -13.64 -4.25 -0.65
CA ALA A 298 -12.44 -4.59 0.12
C ALA A 298 -11.82 -5.94 -0.33
N VAL A 299 -12.65 -6.97 -0.50
CA VAL A 299 -12.21 -8.28 -1.02
C VAL A 299 -11.66 -8.15 -2.44
N ARG A 300 -12.31 -7.35 -3.31
CA ARG A 300 -11.85 -7.08 -4.67
C ARG A 300 -10.46 -6.44 -4.69
N GLN A 301 -10.27 -5.39 -3.91
CA GLN A 301 -8.99 -4.69 -3.80
C GLN A 301 -7.89 -5.59 -3.21
N LYS A 302 -8.19 -6.32 -2.14
CA LYS A 302 -7.24 -7.25 -1.51
C LYS A 302 -6.82 -8.38 -2.46
N ALA A 303 -7.78 -8.91 -3.24
CA ALA A 303 -7.49 -9.90 -4.26
C ALA A 303 -6.57 -9.35 -5.35
N ARG A 304 -6.77 -8.11 -5.81
CA ARG A 304 -5.89 -7.44 -6.76
C ARG A 304 -4.46 -7.32 -6.23
N TRP A 305 -4.28 -6.85 -5.00
CA TRP A 305 -2.96 -6.73 -4.37
C TRP A 305 -2.30 -8.09 -4.17
N MET A 306 -3.05 -9.09 -3.70
CA MET A 306 -2.51 -10.45 -3.53
C MET A 306 -2.07 -11.05 -4.87
N THR A 307 -2.86 -10.87 -5.92
CA THR A 307 -2.49 -11.32 -7.27
C THR A 307 -1.25 -10.61 -7.78
N GLY A 308 -1.21 -9.26 -7.72
CA GLY A 308 -0.13 -8.46 -8.28
C GLY A 308 1.19 -8.58 -7.50
N ILE A 309 1.13 -8.60 -6.16
CA ILE A 309 2.33 -8.58 -5.31
C ILE A 309 2.85 -10.02 -5.04
N ALA A 310 1.96 -10.91 -4.57
CA ALA A 310 2.37 -12.20 -4.05
C ALA A 310 2.41 -13.33 -5.08
N LEU A 311 1.67 -13.22 -6.18
CA LEU A 311 1.59 -14.24 -7.23
C LEU A 311 2.32 -13.76 -8.49
N ILE A 312 1.71 -12.88 -9.29
CA ILE A 312 2.33 -12.38 -10.54
C ILE A 312 3.63 -11.62 -10.27
N GLY A 313 3.66 -10.78 -9.23
CA GLY A 313 4.85 -10.02 -8.86
C GLY A 313 6.06 -10.93 -8.56
N TRP A 314 5.84 -12.16 -8.09
CA TRP A 314 6.92 -13.13 -7.94
C TRP A 314 7.56 -13.49 -9.30
N ASP A 315 6.74 -13.86 -10.28
CA ASP A 315 7.22 -14.25 -11.60
C ASP A 315 7.96 -13.10 -12.30
N ARG A 316 7.52 -11.86 -12.06
CA ARG A 316 8.02 -10.66 -12.75
C ARG A 316 9.26 -10.05 -12.10
N THR A 317 9.34 -10.02 -10.78
CA THR A 317 10.42 -9.32 -10.05
C THR A 317 11.51 -10.26 -9.52
N GLY A 318 11.31 -11.58 -9.56
CA GLY A 318 12.29 -12.56 -9.11
C GLY A 318 12.79 -12.30 -7.68
N TRP A 319 14.05 -12.63 -7.41
CA TRP A 319 14.66 -12.48 -6.07
C TRP A 319 15.60 -11.26 -5.95
N GLY A 320 15.84 -10.52 -7.03
CA GLY A 320 16.72 -9.39 -7.02
C GLY A 320 18.22 -9.80 -6.99
N ARG A 321 19.07 -8.97 -6.36
CA ARG A 321 20.52 -9.17 -6.33
C ARG A 321 20.92 -10.27 -5.34
N ALA A 322 21.73 -11.25 -5.78
CA ALA A 322 22.04 -12.48 -5.03
C ALA A 322 22.54 -12.26 -3.59
N LEU A 323 23.32 -11.21 -3.33
CA LEU A 323 23.90 -10.95 -1.99
C LEU A 323 23.05 -10.01 -1.12
N ALA A 324 21.88 -9.57 -1.61
CA ALA A 324 21.01 -8.65 -0.89
C ALA A 324 20.08 -9.41 0.09
N ILE A 325 20.64 -9.98 1.18
CA ILE A 325 19.89 -10.81 2.14
C ILE A 325 18.63 -10.10 2.69
N GLY A 326 18.76 -8.82 3.03
CA GLY A 326 17.63 -8.03 3.49
C GLY A 326 16.53 -7.89 2.44
N ASP A 327 16.87 -7.73 1.16
CA ASP A 327 15.92 -7.67 0.06
C ASP A 327 15.25 -9.04 -0.15
N HIS A 328 16.00 -10.15 -0.10
CA HIS A 328 15.43 -11.51 -0.18
C HIS A 328 14.40 -11.75 0.94
N TRP A 329 14.73 -11.39 2.18
CA TRP A 329 13.83 -11.54 3.30
C TRP A 329 12.51 -10.74 3.09
N TRP A 330 12.60 -9.48 2.65
CA TRP A 330 11.40 -8.68 2.39
C TRP A 330 10.60 -9.17 1.19
N ARG A 331 11.24 -9.61 0.12
CA ARG A 331 10.54 -10.25 -1.02
C ARG A 331 9.82 -11.53 -0.58
N LEU A 332 10.41 -12.34 0.31
CA LEU A 332 9.73 -13.49 0.91
C LEU A 332 8.49 -13.06 1.72
N ARG A 333 8.61 -11.99 2.51
CA ARG A 333 7.49 -11.42 3.29
C ARG A 333 6.37 -10.93 2.38
N ASP A 334 6.69 -10.26 1.28
CA ASP A 334 5.69 -9.79 0.29
C ASP A 334 4.91 -10.98 -0.33
N ARG A 335 5.58 -12.11 -0.49
CA ARG A 335 5.06 -13.31 -1.18
C ARG A 335 4.37 -14.32 -0.27
N ARG A 336 4.59 -14.25 1.02
CA ARG A 336 4.02 -15.21 1.99
C ARG A 336 2.50 -15.11 2.16
N GLY A 337 1.86 -14.05 1.62
CA GLY A 337 0.43 -13.80 1.80
C GLY A 337 -0.46 -15.01 1.56
N PRO A 338 -0.40 -15.70 0.43
CA PRO A 338 -1.21 -16.90 0.16
C PRO A 338 -0.97 -18.03 1.18
N ILE A 339 0.29 -18.25 1.59
CA ILE A 339 0.63 -19.27 2.60
C ILE A 339 0.08 -18.87 3.97
N ALA A 340 0.24 -17.62 4.37
CA ALA A 340 -0.31 -17.11 5.63
C ALA A 340 -1.84 -17.27 5.71
N MET A 341 -2.52 -17.09 4.57
CA MET A 341 -3.96 -17.30 4.52
C MET A 341 -4.35 -18.79 4.57
N LEU A 342 -3.56 -19.70 3.99
CA LEU A 342 -3.75 -21.15 4.15
C LEU A 342 -3.61 -21.55 5.62
N VAL A 343 -2.59 -21.05 6.31
CA VAL A 343 -2.39 -21.25 7.76
C VAL A 343 -3.57 -20.72 8.54
N LEU A 344 -4.08 -19.53 8.21
CA LEU A 344 -5.23 -18.94 8.86
C LEU A 344 -6.52 -19.73 8.62
N ALA A 345 -6.74 -20.22 7.39
CA ALA A 345 -7.87 -21.08 7.05
C ALA A 345 -7.82 -22.38 7.87
N ALA A 346 -6.65 -23.02 7.93
CA ALA A 346 -6.45 -24.22 8.74
C ALA A 346 -6.72 -23.97 10.24
N ALA A 347 -6.33 -22.79 10.76
CA ALA A 347 -6.64 -22.39 12.14
C ALA A 347 -8.15 -22.32 12.39
N TYR A 348 -8.90 -21.62 11.54
CA TYR A 348 -10.36 -21.51 11.69
C TYR A 348 -11.07 -22.86 11.51
N LEU A 349 -10.67 -23.66 10.52
CA LEU A 349 -11.23 -25.00 10.31
C LEU A 349 -10.89 -25.93 11.48
N GLY A 350 -9.66 -25.89 11.97
CA GLY A 350 -9.21 -26.66 13.12
C GLY A 350 -9.97 -26.30 14.40
N MET A 351 -10.14 -25.01 14.70
CA MET A 351 -10.95 -24.54 15.82
C MET A 351 -12.43 -24.97 15.70
N THR A 352 -12.97 -24.92 14.47
CA THR A 352 -14.36 -25.37 14.24
C THR A 352 -14.50 -26.88 14.47
N ALA A 353 -13.55 -27.66 13.96
CA ALA A 353 -13.53 -29.13 14.17
C ALA A 353 -13.33 -29.50 15.65
N ASP A 354 -12.47 -28.77 16.37
CA ASP A 354 -12.28 -28.96 17.81
C ASP A 354 -13.54 -28.63 18.60
N ALA A 355 -14.20 -27.51 18.29
CA ALA A 355 -15.48 -27.15 18.91
C ALA A 355 -16.57 -28.22 18.62
N MET A 356 -16.59 -28.81 17.41
CA MET A 356 -17.48 -29.94 17.11
C MET A 356 -17.12 -31.19 17.94
N ALA A 357 -15.84 -31.53 18.07
CA ALA A 357 -15.40 -32.66 18.90
C ALA A 357 -15.82 -32.46 20.36
N VAL A 358 -15.56 -31.28 20.94
CA VAL A 358 -16.00 -30.91 22.29
C VAL A 358 -17.52 -31.07 22.45
N SER A 359 -18.29 -30.61 21.48
CA SER A 359 -19.76 -30.72 21.52
C SER A 359 -20.23 -32.18 21.45
N ILE A 360 -19.57 -33.03 20.64
CA ILE A 360 -19.89 -34.48 20.57
C ILE A 360 -19.62 -35.15 21.94
N HIS A 361 -18.47 -34.88 22.57
CA HIS A 361 -18.14 -35.41 23.90
C HIS A 361 -19.13 -34.96 24.96
N TRP A 362 -19.50 -33.67 24.92
CA TRP A 362 -20.50 -33.13 25.85
C TRP A 362 -21.88 -33.79 25.71
N ILE A 363 -22.34 -34.01 24.47
CA ILE A 363 -23.64 -34.70 24.20
C ILE A 363 -23.58 -36.17 24.57
N ALA A 364 -22.43 -36.82 24.35
CA ALA A 364 -22.26 -38.25 24.66
C ALA A 364 -21.89 -38.54 26.12
N ASP A 365 -21.76 -37.52 26.94
CA ASP A 365 -21.27 -37.61 28.33
C ASP A 365 -19.97 -38.39 28.48
N THR A 366 -19.02 -38.12 27.54
CA THR A 366 -17.70 -38.77 27.50
C THR A 366 -16.58 -37.76 27.84
N PRO A 367 -15.49 -38.19 28.51
CA PRO A 367 -14.41 -37.30 28.84
C PRO A 367 -13.66 -36.80 27.58
N LEU A 368 -13.25 -35.53 27.62
CA LEU A 368 -12.40 -34.96 26.57
C LEU A 368 -11.01 -35.62 26.59
N PRO A 369 -10.42 -35.92 25.43
CA PRO A 369 -9.06 -36.41 25.37
C PRO A 369 -8.08 -35.37 25.90
N PRO A 370 -7.00 -35.78 26.59
CA PRO A 370 -5.97 -34.85 27.08
C PRO A 370 -5.26 -34.18 25.91
N VAL A 371 -5.09 -32.86 26.02
CA VAL A 371 -4.28 -32.10 25.05
C VAL A 371 -2.83 -32.44 25.22
N ASP A 372 -2.12 -32.78 24.12
CA ASP A 372 -0.68 -33.04 24.10
C ASP A 372 0.12 -31.90 24.74
N PRO A 373 1.05 -32.16 25.67
CA PRO A 373 1.83 -31.14 26.34
C PRO A 373 2.60 -30.21 25.40
N GLY A 374 3.17 -30.74 24.29
CA GLY A 374 3.88 -29.95 23.28
C GLY A 374 2.95 -28.99 22.56
N LEU A 375 1.77 -29.46 22.19
CA LEU A 375 0.74 -28.62 21.54
C LEU A 375 0.24 -27.53 22.49
N ARG A 376 0.11 -27.82 23.79
CA ARG A 376 -0.27 -26.83 24.80
C ARG A 376 0.77 -25.71 24.93
N ILE A 377 2.07 -26.07 24.94
CA ILE A 377 3.16 -25.08 24.97
C ILE A 377 3.12 -24.24 23.69
N LEU A 378 2.96 -24.88 22.53
CA LEU A 378 2.89 -24.19 21.24
C LEU A 378 1.73 -23.19 21.18
N PHE A 379 0.56 -23.56 21.68
CA PHE A 379 -0.59 -22.64 21.78
C PHE A 379 -0.31 -21.49 22.75
N GLY A 380 0.35 -21.75 23.86
CA GLY A 380 0.77 -20.70 24.81
C GLY A 380 1.70 -19.67 24.18
N ILE A 381 2.70 -20.12 23.41
CA ILE A 381 3.62 -19.23 22.67
C ILE A 381 2.85 -18.42 21.63
N ASN A 382 1.97 -19.05 20.84
CA ASN A 382 1.17 -18.35 19.82
C ASN A 382 0.21 -17.34 20.45
N ALA A 383 -0.37 -17.62 21.62
CA ALA A 383 -1.20 -16.67 22.36
C ALA A 383 -0.42 -15.43 22.79
N LEU A 384 0.82 -15.59 23.26
CA LEU A 384 1.71 -14.47 23.59
C LEU A 384 2.09 -13.65 22.35
N LEU A 385 2.43 -14.32 21.24
CA LEU A 385 2.73 -13.65 19.96
C LEU A 385 1.50 -12.88 19.44
N LEU A 386 0.30 -13.46 19.55
CA LEU A 386 -0.94 -12.77 19.17
C LEU A 386 -1.20 -11.55 20.05
N ALA A 387 -1.05 -11.68 21.38
CA ALA A 387 -1.21 -10.56 22.29
C ALA A 387 -0.22 -9.43 22.00
N TRP A 388 1.04 -9.77 21.70
CA TRP A 388 2.06 -8.84 21.25
C TRP A 388 1.64 -8.16 19.93
N ARG A 389 1.22 -8.93 18.93
CA ARG A 389 0.76 -8.44 17.62
C ARG A 389 -0.38 -7.44 17.76
N LEU A 390 -1.37 -7.73 18.60
CA LEU A 390 -2.50 -6.84 18.86
C LEU A 390 -2.04 -5.55 19.57
N ALA A 391 -1.15 -5.64 20.55
CA ALA A 391 -0.58 -4.48 21.25
C ALA A 391 0.21 -3.57 20.29
N ILE A 392 1.02 -4.15 19.42
CA ILE A 392 1.78 -3.42 18.38
C ILE A 392 0.83 -2.73 17.40
N ARG A 393 -0.21 -3.40 16.91
CA ARG A 393 -1.22 -2.82 16.03
C ARG A 393 -1.93 -1.64 16.70
N MET A 394 -2.43 -1.82 17.93
CA MET A 394 -3.04 -0.74 18.71
C MET A 394 -2.09 0.46 18.86
N MET A 395 -0.83 0.21 19.16
CA MET A 395 0.17 1.26 19.34
C MET A 395 0.37 2.07 18.05
N PHE A 396 0.51 1.43 16.89
CA PHE A 396 0.74 2.13 15.62
C PHE A 396 -0.51 2.81 15.09
N THR A 397 -1.68 2.18 15.20
CA THR A 397 -2.96 2.81 14.90
C THR A 397 -3.20 4.02 15.82
N GLY A 398 -2.95 3.87 17.10
CA GLY A 398 -3.07 4.98 18.07
C GLY A 398 -2.17 6.18 17.76
N ARG A 399 -0.95 5.92 17.28
CA ARG A 399 -0.03 6.98 16.86
C ARG A 399 -0.48 7.73 15.60
N ALA A 400 -1.17 7.05 14.68
CA ALA A 400 -1.62 7.66 13.42
C ALA A 400 -2.99 8.32 13.53
N TYR A 401 -3.89 7.76 14.35
CA TYR A 401 -5.32 8.10 14.35
C TYR A 401 -5.90 8.38 15.74
N GLY A 402 -5.08 8.28 16.78
CA GLY A 402 -5.51 8.49 18.16
C GLY A 402 -6.04 7.23 18.86
N TRP A 403 -6.22 7.33 20.21
CA TRP A 403 -6.51 6.19 21.07
C TRP A 403 -7.84 5.49 20.77
N ARG A 404 -8.86 6.25 20.32
CA ARG A 404 -10.17 5.67 19.95
C ARG A 404 -10.03 4.67 18.81
N GLU A 405 -9.28 5.02 17.77
CA GLU A 405 -9.02 4.13 16.65
C GLU A 405 -8.10 2.96 17.03
N ALA A 406 -7.18 3.15 17.99
CA ALA A 406 -6.40 2.06 18.55
C ALA A 406 -7.28 0.93 19.10
N PHE A 407 -8.32 1.24 19.87
CA PHE A 407 -9.26 0.23 20.37
C PHE A 407 -10.07 -0.43 19.24
N TRP A 408 -10.50 0.35 18.24
CA TRP A 408 -11.19 -0.21 17.09
C TRP A 408 -10.33 -1.16 16.25
N SER A 409 -9.02 -1.09 16.35
CA SER A 409 -8.13 -2.01 15.64
C SER A 409 -8.30 -3.48 16.07
N LEU A 410 -8.78 -3.75 17.28
CA LEU A 410 -9.03 -5.12 17.75
C LEU A 410 -10.14 -5.84 16.96
N PRO A 411 -11.38 -5.34 16.88
CA PRO A 411 -12.39 -5.99 16.04
C PRO A 411 -12.04 -5.90 14.54
N ARG A 412 -11.36 -4.86 14.08
CA ARG A 412 -10.88 -4.73 12.68
C ARG A 412 -9.87 -5.80 12.32
N PHE A 413 -9.07 -6.28 13.26
CA PHE A 413 -8.15 -7.38 13.02
C PHE A 413 -8.88 -8.64 12.54
N VAL A 414 -10.02 -8.96 13.13
CA VAL A 414 -10.87 -10.09 12.73
C VAL A 414 -11.47 -9.83 11.35
N ILE A 415 -12.00 -8.63 11.10
CA ILE A 415 -12.57 -8.26 9.80
C ILE A 415 -11.51 -8.33 8.70
N GLY A 416 -10.29 -7.85 8.94
CA GLY A 416 -9.17 -7.94 8.00
C GLY A 416 -8.82 -9.39 7.63
N ASN A 417 -8.86 -10.31 8.60
CA ASN A 417 -8.66 -11.73 8.35
C ASN A 417 -9.73 -12.31 7.42
N PHE A 418 -11.01 -12.00 7.66
CA PHE A 418 -12.10 -12.45 6.78
C PHE A 418 -12.00 -11.87 5.38
N VAL A 419 -11.70 -10.58 5.25
CA VAL A 419 -11.47 -9.94 3.94
C VAL A 419 -10.33 -10.63 3.19
N ALA A 420 -9.21 -10.91 3.88
CA ALA A 420 -8.04 -11.55 3.29
C ALA A 420 -8.34 -13.01 2.86
N LEU A 421 -9.03 -13.79 3.70
CA LEU A 421 -9.45 -15.15 3.37
C LEU A 421 -10.40 -15.17 2.17
N ALA A 422 -11.39 -14.28 2.13
CA ALA A 422 -12.34 -14.19 1.01
C ALA A 422 -11.66 -13.71 -0.30
N ALA A 423 -10.53 -13.04 -0.21
CA ALA A 423 -9.78 -12.59 -1.39
C ALA A 423 -9.01 -13.70 -2.11
N ILE A 424 -8.65 -14.79 -1.40
CA ILE A 424 -7.80 -15.88 -1.94
C ILE A 424 -8.37 -16.52 -3.19
N PRO A 425 -9.61 -17.07 -3.20
CA PRO A 425 -10.14 -17.75 -4.37
C PRO A 425 -10.13 -16.82 -5.60
N ARG A 426 -10.49 -15.56 -5.40
CA ARG A 426 -10.49 -14.54 -6.45
C ARG A 426 -9.08 -14.26 -6.97
N ALA A 427 -8.09 -14.18 -6.10
CA ALA A 427 -6.69 -13.96 -6.46
C ALA A 427 -6.14 -15.15 -7.28
N PHE A 428 -6.41 -16.38 -6.87
CA PHE A 428 -5.99 -17.58 -7.60
C PHE A 428 -6.67 -17.72 -8.96
N VAL A 429 -7.99 -17.49 -9.06
CA VAL A 429 -8.70 -17.51 -10.35
C VAL A 429 -8.10 -16.49 -11.30
N ARG A 430 -7.81 -15.28 -10.81
CA ARG A 430 -7.16 -14.21 -11.57
C ARG A 430 -5.74 -14.60 -12.02
N TYR A 431 -4.96 -15.19 -11.14
CA TYR A 431 -3.62 -15.67 -11.45
C TYR A 431 -3.63 -16.78 -12.51
N ILE A 432 -4.52 -17.77 -12.39
CA ILE A 432 -4.70 -18.82 -13.40
C ILE A 432 -5.12 -18.22 -14.75
N HIS A 433 -5.98 -17.18 -14.75
CA HIS A 433 -6.37 -16.50 -15.98
C HIS A 433 -5.15 -15.87 -16.69
N VAL A 434 -4.29 -15.20 -15.94
CA VAL A 434 -3.05 -14.60 -16.48
C VAL A 434 -2.08 -15.67 -16.97
N LEU A 435 -1.89 -16.78 -16.24
CA LEU A 435 -1.04 -17.90 -16.67
C LEU A 435 -1.54 -18.56 -17.97
N ARG A 436 -2.84 -18.44 -18.27
CA ARG A 436 -3.43 -18.91 -19.53
C ARG A 436 -3.36 -17.87 -20.66
N GLY A 437 -2.62 -16.78 -20.48
CA GLY A 437 -2.46 -15.73 -21.48
C GLY A 437 -3.54 -14.65 -21.45
N GLY A 438 -4.39 -14.62 -20.41
CA GLY A 438 -5.36 -13.55 -20.23
C GLY A 438 -4.68 -12.22 -19.87
N VAL A 439 -5.21 -11.11 -20.40
CA VAL A 439 -4.71 -9.76 -20.10
C VAL A 439 -5.25 -9.32 -18.74
N PRO A 440 -4.40 -8.75 -17.86
CA PRO A 440 -4.86 -8.12 -16.63
C PRO A 440 -5.80 -6.94 -16.93
N ALA A 441 -7.02 -6.96 -16.42
CA ALA A 441 -7.94 -5.85 -16.55
C ALA A 441 -7.87 -4.93 -15.32
N TRP A 442 -8.00 -3.63 -15.55
CA TRP A 442 -8.16 -2.65 -14.47
C TRP A 442 -9.51 -2.86 -13.78
N ASP A 443 -9.46 -3.45 -12.58
CA ASP A 443 -10.64 -3.70 -11.73
C ASP A 443 -10.89 -2.45 -10.88
N LYS A 444 -11.56 -1.46 -11.48
CA LYS A 444 -11.80 -0.17 -10.85
C LYS A 444 -12.78 -0.27 -9.67
N THR A 445 -12.49 0.49 -8.62
CA THR A 445 -13.42 0.80 -7.53
C THR A 445 -13.99 2.21 -7.71
N SER A 446 -15.24 2.44 -7.34
CA SER A 446 -15.80 3.79 -7.27
C SER A 446 -15.18 4.56 -6.10
N HIS A 447 -14.79 5.80 -6.37
CA HIS A 447 -14.16 6.67 -5.38
C HIS A 447 -15.08 7.79 -4.93
N HIS A 448 -14.82 8.29 -3.71
CA HIS A 448 -15.51 9.46 -3.15
C HIS A 448 -14.44 10.38 -2.57
N PHE A 449 -14.51 11.65 -2.92
CA PHE A 449 -13.59 12.64 -2.35
C PHE A 449 -14.07 13.02 -0.94
N PRO A 450 -13.15 13.09 0.06
CA PRO A 450 -13.52 13.46 1.42
C PRO A 450 -14.03 14.88 1.52
N ASP A 451 -15.08 15.11 2.34
CA ASP A 451 -15.45 16.45 2.74
C ASP A 451 -14.37 17.03 3.66
N LEU A 452 -13.69 18.07 3.18
CA LEU A 452 -12.59 18.74 3.89
C LEU A 452 -13.01 19.98 4.65
N SER A 453 -14.32 20.25 4.72
CA SER A 453 -14.84 21.31 5.58
C SER A 453 -14.41 21.06 7.03
N PRO A 454 -13.96 22.07 7.77
CA PRO A 454 -13.61 21.92 9.19
C PRO A 454 -14.81 21.34 9.93
N GLN A 455 -14.70 20.10 10.39
CA GLN A 455 -15.67 19.56 11.32
C GLN A 455 -15.55 20.38 12.60
N SER A 456 -16.58 21.19 12.88
CA SER A 456 -16.77 22.01 14.07
C SER A 456 -16.71 21.20 15.36
#